data_4f7543c793f356cd16f185b55be867f1
#
_entry.id   4f7543c793f356cd16f185b55be867f1
#
_cell.length_a   1.000
_cell.length_b   1.000
_cell.length_c   1.000
_cell.angle_alpha   90.00
_cell.angle_beta   90.00
_cell.angle_gamma   90.00
#
_symmetry.space_group_name_H-M   'P 1'
#
loop_
_entity.id
_entity.type
_entity.pdbx_description
1 polymer ?
#
loop_
_entity_poly.entity_id
_entity_poly.type
_entity_poly.pdbx_seq_one_letter_code
_entity_poly.pdbx_strand_id
1 'polypeptide(L)'
;MHSRTVFFVSDGTGITAETFGNAILAQFEFKPRHVRLPFIDTVDKAHQVVRQINHTGEVEGKKPIVFTTLVDMEVLKVIQDGCKGMLLDMFGTFVHPLEQELGIKSHHRVGRFSDVSRS
;
A
#
# COMPACT_ATOMS: atom_id res chain seq x y z
N MET A 1 20.48 14.80 7.59
CA MET A 1 19.55 14.78 7.18
C MET A 1 18.51 13.84 7.48
N HIS A 2 17.48 14.07 7.40
CA HIS A 2 16.40 13.30 7.93
C HIS A 2 15.74 12.52 6.83
N SER A 3 16.18 11.30 6.70
CA SER A 3 15.55 10.39 5.76
C SER A 3 14.21 9.96 6.26
N ARG A 4 13.29 9.81 5.36
CA ARG A 4 11.98 9.21 5.62
C ARG A 4 11.79 8.10 4.60
N THR A 5 11.18 7.01 5.02
CA THR A 5 10.97 5.86 4.15
C THR A 5 9.52 5.80 3.72
N VAL A 6 9.32 5.50 2.44
CA VAL A 6 8.01 5.21 1.87
C VAL A 6 7.99 3.73 1.52
N PHE A 7 7.00 3.03 2.05
CA PHE A 7 6.82 1.61 1.79
C PHE A 7 5.68 1.42 0.79
N PHE A 8 5.86 0.48 -0.12
CA PHE A 8 4.82 0.10 -1.07
C PHE A 8 4.49 -1.36 -0.79
N VAL A 9 3.35 -1.59 -0.14
CA VAL A 9 2.96 -2.92 0.34
C VAL A 9 1.87 -3.47 -0.58
N SER A 10 2.10 -4.66 -1.12
CA SER A 10 1.18 -5.26 -2.08
C SER A 10 1.14 -6.77 -1.87
N ASP A 11 0.02 -7.39 -2.25
CA ASP A 11 -0.07 -8.84 -2.29
C ASP A 11 0.43 -9.40 -3.62
N GLY A 12 0.71 -8.55 -4.59
CA GLY A 12 1.34 -8.93 -5.84
C GLY A 12 2.75 -8.35 -5.93
N THR A 13 3.15 -7.92 -7.11
CA THR A 13 4.51 -7.44 -7.35
C THR A 13 4.80 -6.08 -6.73
N GLY A 14 3.76 -5.29 -6.45
CA GLY A 14 3.95 -3.95 -5.91
C GLY A 14 4.13 -2.88 -6.97
N ILE A 15 4.07 -3.26 -8.25
CA ILE A 15 4.29 -2.30 -9.33
C ILE A 15 3.23 -1.21 -9.33
N THR A 16 1.96 -1.58 -9.15
CA THR A 16 0.88 -0.59 -9.14
C THR A 16 1.04 0.39 -7.98
N ALA A 17 1.31 -0.13 -6.78
CA ALA A 17 1.48 0.73 -5.61
C ALA A 17 2.64 1.68 -5.81
N GLU A 18 3.75 1.17 -6.34
CA GLU A 18 4.94 1.98 -6.53
C GLU A 18 4.73 3.03 -7.61
N THR A 19 4.15 2.64 -8.75
CA THR A 19 3.93 3.57 -9.85
C THR A 19 3.00 4.70 -9.45
N PHE A 20 1.87 4.35 -8.83
CA PHE A 20 0.89 5.34 -8.42
C PHE A 20 1.42 6.20 -7.28
N GLY A 21 2.06 5.57 -6.30
CA GLY A 21 2.64 6.31 -5.19
C GLY A 21 3.71 7.29 -5.65
N ASN A 22 4.56 6.87 -6.58
CA ASN A 22 5.59 7.76 -7.11
C ASN A 22 5.00 8.94 -7.86
N ALA A 23 3.88 8.72 -8.58
CA ALA A 23 3.22 9.82 -9.28
C ALA A 23 2.71 10.86 -8.29
N ILE A 24 2.20 10.40 -7.15
CA ILE A 24 1.72 11.31 -6.11
C ILE A 24 2.89 12.03 -5.44
N LEU A 25 3.94 11.28 -5.08
CA LEU A 25 5.10 11.86 -4.41
C LEU A 25 5.83 12.86 -5.29
N ALA A 26 5.75 12.70 -6.61
CA ALA A 26 6.39 13.60 -7.54
C ALA A 26 5.84 15.02 -7.48
N GLN A 27 4.69 15.21 -6.82
CA GLN A 27 4.11 16.53 -6.64
C GLN A 27 4.83 17.34 -5.57
N PHE A 28 5.75 16.72 -4.84
CA PHE A 28 6.45 17.35 -3.73
C PHE A 28 7.95 17.31 -3.96
N GLU A 29 8.66 18.29 -3.44
CA GLU A 29 10.12 18.25 -3.42
C GLU A 29 10.55 17.40 -2.24
N PHE A 30 10.52 16.10 -2.45
CA PHE A 30 10.66 15.13 -1.39
C PHE A 30 11.30 13.88 -1.94
N LYS A 31 12.42 13.49 -1.38
CA LYS A 31 13.19 12.34 -1.88
C LYS A 31 13.34 11.31 -0.76
N PRO A 32 12.32 10.51 -0.54
CA PRO A 32 12.39 9.49 0.49
C PRO A 32 13.15 8.27 0.02
N ARG A 33 13.45 7.38 0.96
CA ARG A 33 13.86 6.03 0.62
C ARG A 33 12.62 5.26 0.20
N HIS A 34 12.75 4.43 -0.82
CA HIS A 34 11.65 3.63 -1.32
C HIS A 34 11.92 2.16 -0.97
N VAL A 35 10.95 1.52 -0.35
CA VAL A 35 11.03 0.10 -0.02
C VAL A 35 9.77 -0.57 -0.53
N ARG A 36 9.93 -1.49 -1.48
CA ARG A 36 8.81 -2.25 -2.00
C ARG A 36 8.71 -3.56 -1.25
N LEU A 37 7.53 -3.86 -0.73
CA LEU A 37 7.27 -5.09 0.01
C LEU A 37 6.19 -5.87 -0.74
N PRO A 38 6.61 -6.68 -1.72
CA PRO A 38 5.66 -7.42 -2.55
C PRO A 38 5.26 -8.74 -1.90
N PHE A 39 4.19 -9.32 -2.45
CA PHE A 39 3.77 -10.68 -2.10
C PHE A 39 3.39 -10.84 -0.64
N ILE A 40 2.79 -9.81 -0.07
CA ILE A 40 2.30 -9.85 1.31
C ILE A 40 0.89 -10.43 1.24
N ASP A 41 0.82 -11.74 1.20
CA ASP A 41 -0.43 -12.46 0.95
C ASP A 41 -0.89 -13.32 2.13
N THR A 42 -0.24 -13.21 3.27
CA THR A 42 -0.66 -13.91 4.48
C THR A 42 -0.63 -12.97 5.67
N VAL A 43 -1.38 -13.35 6.70
CA VAL A 43 -1.39 -12.59 7.94
C VAL A 43 -0.01 -12.59 8.59
N ASP A 44 0.71 -13.70 8.52
CA ASP A 44 2.06 -13.76 9.10
C ASP A 44 3.00 -12.78 8.42
N LYS A 45 2.94 -12.70 7.09
CA LYS A 45 3.76 -11.73 6.37
C LYS A 45 3.37 -10.30 6.71
N ALA A 46 2.08 -10.07 6.91
CA ALA A 46 1.60 -8.74 7.29
C ALA A 46 2.16 -8.33 8.66
N HIS A 47 2.23 -9.26 9.61
CA HIS A 47 2.82 -8.95 10.91
C HIS A 47 4.30 -8.59 10.78
N GLN A 48 5.03 -9.28 9.91
CA GLN A 48 6.42 -8.95 9.66
C GLN A 48 6.57 -7.56 9.06
N VAL A 49 5.67 -7.20 8.14
CA VAL A 49 5.67 -5.87 7.53
C VAL A 49 5.44 -4.80 8.60
N VAL A 50 4.47 -5.02 9.49
CA VAL A 50 4.18 -4.07 10.56
C VAL A 50 5.43 -3.84 11.40
N ARG A 51 6.12 -4.92 11.78
CA ARG A 51 7.33 -4.77 12.58
C ARG A 51 8.40 -3.98 11.85
N GLN A 52 8.57 -4.24 10.56
CA GLN A 52 9.57 -3.53 9.76
C GLN A 52 9.25 -2.05 9.65
N ILE A 53 7.99 -1.73 9.37
CA ILE A 53 7.57 -0.33 9.24
C ILE A 53 7.76 0.40 10.55
N ASN A 54 7.32 -0.20 11.65
CA ASN A 54 7.41 0.46 12.95
C ASN A 54 8.86 0.63 13.39
N HIS A 55 9.70 -0.38 13.14
CA HIS A 55 11.11 -0.27 13.46
C HIS A 55 11.78 0.86 12.67
N THR A 56 11.46 0.95 11.38
CA THR A 56 12.01 2.01 10.54
C THR A 56 11.61 3.38 11.07
N GLY A 57 10.37 3.52 11.49
CA GLY A 57 9.91 4.78 12.07
C GLY A 57 10.66 5.15 13.33
N GLU A 58 10.93 4.15 14.17
CA GLU A 58 11.68 4.39 15.40
C GLU A 58 13.12 4.82 15.11
N VAL A 59 13.76 4.14 14.16
CA VAL A 59 15.15 4.45 13.83
C VAL A 59 15.25 5.84 13.21
N GLU A 60 14.33 6.18 12.33
CA GLU A 60 14.39 7.46 11.63
C GLU A 60 13.81 8.62 12.43
N GLY A 61 13.04 8.32 13.48
CA GLY A 61 12.39 9.36 14.26
C GLY A 61 11.29 10.08 13.48
N LYS A 62 10.78 9.46 12.42
CA LYS A 62 9.72 10.03 11.60
C LYS A 62 8.74 8.95 11.21
N LYS A 63 7.49 9.34 11.09
CA LYS A 63 6.43 8.42 10.70
C LYS A 63 6.65 7.97 9.24
N PRO A 64 6.82 6.68 8.99
CA PRO A 64 6.92 6.21 7.61
C PRO A 64 5.62 6.41 6.87
N ILE A 65 5.71 6.52 5.55
CA ILE A 65 4.53 6.61 4.69
C ILE A 65 4.36 5.25 4.03
N VAL A 66 3.12 4.75 4.01
CA VAL A 66 2.84 3.41 3.49
C VAL A 66 1.72 3.49 2.48
N PHE A 67 2.05 3.19 1.22
CA PHE A 67 1.04 3.01 0.19
C PHE A 67 0.74 1.52 0.08
N THR A 68 -0.53 1.15 0.07
CA THR A 68 -0.89 -0.24 -0.03
C THR A 68 -1.97 -0.48 -1.07
N THR A 69 -1.83 -1.60 -1.78
CA THR A 69 -2.84 -2.08 -2.72
C THR A 69 -3.28 -3.48 -2.33
N LEU A 70 -3.31 -3.77 -1.05
CA LEU A 70 -3.77 -5.07 -0.54
C LEU A 70 -5.27 -5.21 -0.77
N VAL A 71 -5.67 -6.38 -1.27
CA VAL A 71 -7.08 -6.67 -1.53
C VAL A 71 -7.66 -7.61 -0.48
N ASP A 72 -6.83 -8.41 0.20
CA ASP A 72 -7.30 -9.30 1.25
C ASP A 72 -7.54 -8.49 2.50
N MET A 73 -8.78 -8.49 2.97
CA MET A 73 -9.17 -7.64 4.10
C MET A 73 -8.52 -8.07 5.40
N GLU A 74 -8.27 -9.36 5.58
CA GLU A 74 -7.60 -9.82 6.80
C GLU A 74 -6.16 -9.34 6.86
N VAL A 75 -5.47 -9.41 5.74
CA VAL A 75 -4.08 -8.96 5.66
C VAL A 75 -4.03 -7.45 5.86
N LEU A 76 -4.91 -6.73 5.19
CA LEU A 76 -4.95 -5.27 5.31
C LEU A 76 -5.24 -4.85 6.75
N LYS A 77 -6.14 -5.57 7.42
CA LYS A 77 -6.51 -5.22 8.79
C LYS A 77 -5.31 -5.33 9.73
N VAL A 78 -4.46 -6.32 9.54
CA VAL A 78 -3.24 -6.45 10.35
C VAL A 78 -2.38 -5.20 10.19
N ILE A 79 -2.22 -4.75 8.95
CA ILE A 79 -1.43 -3.55 8.69
C ILE A 79 -2.10 -2.33 9.33
N GLN A 80 -3.42 -2.19 9.16
CA GLN A 80 -4.13 -1.04 9.70
C GLN A 80 -4.06 -0.97 11.21
N ASP A 81 -4.20 -2.12 11.87
CA ASP A 81 -4.26 -2.15 13.33
C ASP A 81 -2.90 -1.97 13.98
N GLY A 82 -1.83 -2.43 13.34
CA GLY A 82 -0.52 -2.44 13.96
C GLY A 82 0.46 -1.41 13.46
N CYS A 83 0.23 -0.88 12.27
CA CYS A 83 1.18 0.03 11.65
C CYS A 83 1.10 1.41 12.26
N LYS A 84 2.23 1.93 12.70
CA LYS A 84 2.32 3.27 13.26
C LYS A 84 2.69 4.31 12.20
N GLY A 85 2.80 3.89 10.95
CA GLY A 85 3.07 4.81 9.86
C GLY A 85 1.80 5.47 9.37
N MET A 86 1.96 6.35 8.39
CA MET A 86 0.82 6.95 7.70
C MET A 86 0.38 6.00 6.60
N LEU A 87 -0.72 5.34 6.82
CA LEU A 87 -1.21 4.32 5.89
C LEU A 87 -2.16 4.95 4.88
N LEU A 88 -1.84 4.76 3.62
CA LEU A 88 -2.65 5.24 2.51
C LEU A 88 -3.13 4.03 1.72
N ASP A 89 -4.36 3.63 2.00
CA ASP A 89 -4.99 2.49 1.34
C ASP A 89 -5.57 2.96 0.01
N MET A 90 -4.86 2.64 -1.07
CA MET A 90 -5.22 3.15 -2.38
C MET A 90 -6.55 2.58 -2.86
N PHE A 91 -6.80 1.31 -2.60
CA PHE A 91 -8.06 0.71 -3.03
C PHE A 91 -9.23 1.21 -2.21
N GLY A 92 -9.07 1.31 -0.89
CA GLY A 92 -10.15 1.85 -0.06
C GLY A 92 -10.50 3.28 -0.45
N THR A 93 -9.48 4.06 -0.80
CA THR A 93 -9.70 5.46 -1.16
C THR A 93 -10.41 5.63 -2.49
N PHE A 94 -10.10 4.79 -3.47
CA PHE A 94 -10.63 4.98 -4.82
C PHE A 94 -11.66 3.95 -5.23
N VAL A 95 -11.52 2.71 -4.81
CA VAL A 95 -12.43 1.65 -5.22
C VAL A 95 -13.79 1.81 -4.54
N HIS A 96 -13.78 2.12 -3.24
CA HIS A 96 -15.03 2.22 -2.49
C HIS A 96 -15.99 3.28 -3.06
N PRO A 97 -15.53 4.51 -3.32
CA PRO A 97 -16.43 5.48 -3.94
C PRO A 97 -16.95 5.05 -5.31
N LEU A 98 -16.09 4.37 -6.08
CA LEU A 98 -16.50 3.87 -7.40
C LEU A 98 -17.53 2.77 -7.29
N GLU A 99 -17.39 1.89 -6.30
CA GLU A 99 -18.40 0.86 -6.06
C GLU A 99 -19.75 1.48 -5.80
N GLN A 100 -19.78 2.53 -5.00
CA GLN A 100 -21.03 3.21 -4.69
C GLN A 100 -21.62 3.90 -5.89
N GLU A 101 -20.79 4.59 -6.66
CA GLU A 101 -21.28 5.30 -7.83
C GLU A 101 -21.78 4.35 -8.92
N LEU A 102 -21.06 3.26 -9.15
CA LEU A 102 -21.39 2.31 -10.19
C LEU A 102 -22.46 1.31 -9.76
N GLY A 103 -22.68 1.17 -8.46
CA GLY A 103 -23.66 0.20 -7.94
C GLY A 103 -23.22 -1.24 -8.10
N ILE A 104 -21.92 -1.47 -8.25
CA ILE A 104 -21.38 -2.83 -8.39
C ILE A 104 -20.17 -2.99 -7.48
N LYS A 105 -19.85 -4.24 -7.16
CA LYS A 105 -18.68 -4.54 -6.35
C LYS A 105 -17.47 -4.78 -7.22
N SER A 106 -16.29 -4.35 -6.73
CA SER A 106 -15.07 -4.59 -7.45
C SER A 106 -14.67 -6.06 -7.35
N HIS A 107 -13.73 -6.46 -8.17
CA HIS A 107 -13.20 -7.82 -8.13
C HIS A 107 -12.13 -7.99 -7.07
N HIS A 108 -11.72 -6.90 -6.43
CA HIS A 108 -10.68 -6.94 -5.39
C HIS A 108 -9.40 -7.62 -5.90
N ARG A 109 -8.95 -7.22 -7.10
CA ARG A 109 -7.75 -7.80 -7.70
C ARG A 109 -6.83 -6.72 -8.22
N VAL A 110 -5.55 -6.86 -7.91
CA VAL A 110 -4.53 -5.96 -8.43
C VAL A 110 -4.16 -6.41 -9.84
N GLY A 111 -3.99 -5.48 -10.74
CA GLY A 111 -3.60 -5.80 -12.11
C GLY A 111 -4.68 -6.44 -12.93
N ARG A 112 -5.90 -6.44 -12.45
CA ARG A 112 -7.03 -7.06 -13.14
C ARG A 112 -7.27 -6.44 -14.52
N PHE A 113 -6.90 -5.18 -14.67
CA PHE A 113 -7.12 -4.48 -15.92
C PHE A 113 -6.41 -5.17 -17.09
N SER A 114 -5.37 -5.93 -16.82
CA SER A 114 -4.67 -6.62 -17.89
C SER A 114 -5.52 -7.74 -18.51
N ASP A 115 -6.59 -8.13 -17.83
CA ASP A 115 -7.47 -9.18 -18.33
C ASP A 115 -8.72 -8.65 -18.99
N VAL A 116 -8.91 -7.34 -18.99
CA VAL A 116 -10.17 -6.75 -19.46
C VAL A 116 -10.44 -7.06 -20.91
N SER A 117 -9.40 -7.06 -21.73
CA SER A 117 -9.58 -7.29 -23.15
C SER A 117 -10.07 -8.70 -23.49
N ARG A 118 -10.02 -9.60 -22.54
CA ARG A 118 -10.44 -10.96 -22.78
C ARG A 118 -11.85 -11.27 -22.32
N SER A 119 -12.47 -10.33 -21.70
CA SER A 119 -13.85 -10.57 -21.23
C SER A 119 -14.90 -10.27 -22.28
#